data_f52ab67ed116232e8edc2e8ca1caaee1
#
_entry.id   f52ab67ed116232e8edc2e8ca1caaee1
#
_cell.length_a   1.000
_cell.length_b   1.000
_cell.length_c   1.000
_cell.angle_alpha   90.00
_cell.angle_beta   90.00
_cell.angle_gamma   90.00
#
_symmetry.space_group_name_H-M   'P 1'
#
loop_
_entity.id
_entity.type
_entity.pdbx_description
1 polymer ?
#
loop_
_entity_poly.entity_id
_entity_poly.type
_entity_poly.pdbx_seq_one_letter_code
_entity_poly.pdbx_strand_id
1 'polypeptide(L)'
;TYNLKKIHTGIIFQTIIGILVIALLVLGYTFILQRNYNNSALDESVARNKQCADAIHKHMSDKFVREDFDSISSIDDIGLPRYKKLQKQLNELRALNSTRYLYTVKKTDDGKLIYLVDGLDLDADDYAYPGTLIEKEMVTYIEQALSGKVVYSNKIVDTTWGHIFTACYPVEASDGTGDIIGALCMEMDMESTYACMEADNHRAFMISIIAIVVFAILANIVYIYLRKQKYIKIQQREELEKAVSA
;
A
#
# COMPACT_ATOMS: atom_id res chain seq x y z
N THR A 1 -20.38 41.35 -40.58
CA THR A 1 -20.64 41.08 -39.12
C THR A 1 -20.88 39.59 -38.86
N TYR A 2 -21.57 38.85 -39.74
CA TYR A 2 -21.91 37.44 -39.57
C TYR A 2 -20.67 36.52 -39.65
N ASN A 3 -19.76 36.73 -40.62
CA ASN A 3 -18.53 35.94 -40.77
C ASN A 3 -17.55 36.11 -39.61
N LEU A 4 -17.43 37.29 -39.02
CA LEU A 4 -16.58 37.54 -37.84
C LEU A 4 -17.06 36.81 -36.59
N LYS A 5 -18.38 36.73 -36.35
CA LYS A 5 -18.94 35.94 -35.24
C LYS A 5 -18.66 34.46 -35.40
N LYS A 6 -18.82 33.89 -36.60
CA LYS A 6 -18.58 32.45 -36.86
C LYS A 6 -17.10 32.05 -36.68
N ILE A 7 -16.18 32.93 -37.13
CA ILE A 7 -14.73 32.73 -36.91
C ILE A 7 -14.38 32.79 -35.43
N HIS A 8 -14.99 33.72 -34.68
CA HIS A 8 -14.74 33.89 -33.25
C HIS A 8 -15.20 32.66 -32.47
N THR A 9 -16.38 32.14 -32.76
CA THR A 9 -16.91 30.93 -32.10
C THR A 9 -16.03 29.70 -32.41
N GLY A 10 -15.52 29.55 -33.61
CA GLY A 10 -14.63 28.45 -34.00
C GLY A 10 -13.29 28.47 -33.23
N ILE A 11 -12.69 29.65 -33.07
CA ILE A 11 -11.42 29.79 -32.35
C ILE A 11 -11.61 29.51 -30.82
N ILE A 12 -12.70 30.02 -30.23
CA ILE A 12 -13.02 29.73 -28.82
C ILE A 12 -13.17 28.24 -28.59
N PHE A 13 -13.93 27.56 -29.47
CA PHE A 13 -14.17 26.12 -29.41
C PHE A 13 -12.86 25.31 -29.50
N GLN A 14 -11.98 25.66 -30.44
CA GLN A 14 -10.66 25.04 -30.59
C GLN A 14 -9.76 25.26 -29.35
N THR A 15 -9.79 26.47 -28.76
CA THR A 15 -9.02 26.76 -27.54
C THR A 15 -9.52 25.95 -26.36
N ILE A 16 -10.84 25.83 -26.19
CA ILE A 16 -11.44 25.02 -25.12
C ILE A 16 -11.04 23.53 -25.29
N ILE A 17 -11.15 23.00 -26.50
CA ILE A 17 -10.72 21.62 -26.78
C ILE A 17 -9.24 21.43 -26.47
N GLY A 18 -8.38 22.35 -26.88
CA GLY A 18 -6.95 22.31 -26.59
C GLY A 18 -6.66 22.27 -25.09
N ILE A 19 -7.34 23.12 -24.31
CA ILE A 19 -7.22 23.12 -22.84
C ILE A 19 -7.67 21.80 -22.24
N LEU A 20 -8.81 21.26 -22.71
CA LEU A 20 -9.31 19.96 -22.23
C LEU A 20 -8.36 18.79 -22.54
N VAL A 21 -7.80 18.76 -23.75
CA VAL A 21 -6.83 17.71 -24.13
C VAL A 21 -5.58 17.77 -23.24
N ILE A 22 -5.04 18.97 -23.01
CA ILE A 22 -3.86 19.13 -22.16
C ILE A 22 -4.18 18.79 -20.71
N ALA A 23 -5.35 19.18 -20.20
CA ALA A 23 -5.79 18.81 -18.86
C ALA A 23 -5.84 17.29 -18.69
N LEU A 24 -6.40 16.56 -19.66
CA LEU A 24 -6.44 15.10 -19.67
C LEU A 24 -5.04 14.48 -19.72
N LEU A 25 -4.14 15.05 -20.54
CA LEU A 25 -2.74 14.57 -20.61
C LEU A 25 -1.99 14.78 -19.29
N VAL A 26 -2.14 15.95 -18.66
CA VAL A 26 -1.52 16.25 -17.36
C VAL A 26 -2.03 15.31 -16.29
N LEU A 27 -3.36 15.12 -16.18
CA LEU A 27 -3.96 14.22 -15.21
C LEU A 27 -3.53 12.76 -15.45
N GLY A 28 -3.55 12.31 -16.72
CA GLY A 28 -3.12 10.96 -17.05
C GLY A 28 -1.64 10.71 -16.74
N TYR A 29 -0.77 11.65 -17.06
CA TYR A 29 0.65 11.57 -16.76
C TYR A 29 0.91 11.55 -15.24
N THR A 30 0.26 12.46 -14.50
CA THR A 30 0.38 12.49 -13.03
C THR A 30 -0.11 11.20 -12.40
N PHE A 31 -1.23 10.65 -12.89
CA PHE A 31 -1.74 9.37 -12.40
C PHE A 31 -0.73 8.22 -12.60
N ILE A 32 -0.11 8.15 -13.79
CA ILE A 32 0.91 7.12 -14.09
C ILE A 32 2.14 7.29 -13.19
N LEU A 33 2.65 8.52 -13.05
CA LEU A 33 3.79 8.80 -12.17
C LEU A 33 3.50 8.42 -10.72
N GLN A 34 2.33 8.81 -10.22
CA GLN A 34 1.94 8.54 -8.83
C GLN A 34 1.79 7.04 -8.59
N ARG A 35 1.18 6.32 -9.52
CA ARG A 35 1.07 4.87 -9.44
C ARG A 35 2.44 4.19 -9.37
N ASN A 36 3.39 4.62 -10.22
CA ASN A 36 4.74 4.06 -10.21
C ASN A 36 5.48 4.39 -8.91
N TYR A 37 5.35 5.61 -8.40
CA TYR A 37 5.94 6.02 -7.13
C TYR A 37 5.38 5.20 -5.96
N ASN A 38 4.06 5.06 -5.86
CA ASN A 38 3.41 4.27 -4.81
C ASN A 38 3.83 2.81 -4.87
N ASN A 39 3.90 2.21 -6.06
CA ASN A 39 4.36 0.84 -6.22
C ASN A 39 5.81 0.69 -5.74
N SER A 40 6.71 1.61 -6.11
CA SER A 40 8.11 1.56 -5.67
C SER A 40 8.25 1.73 -4.15
N ALA A 41 7.50 2.64 -3.54
CA ALA A 41 7.49 2.83 -2.09
C ALA A 41 6.97 1.59 -1.35
N LEU A 42 5.91 0.98 -1.89
CA LEU A 42 5.35 -0.27 -1.36
C LEU A 42 6.36 -1.41 -1.48
N ASP A 43 6.95 -1.61 -2.66
CA ASP A 43 7.92 -2.68 -2.92
C ASP A 43 9.14 -2.55 -1.99
N GLU A 44 9.65 -1.34 -1.77
CA GLU A 44 10.75 -1.09 -0.85
C GLU A 44 10.38 -1.40 0.60
N SER A 45 9.18 -1.00 1.04
CA SER A 45 8.68 -1.28 2.39
C SER A 45 8.46 -2.77 2.60
N VAL A 46 7.86 -3.47 1.64
CA VAL A 46 7.67 -4.92 1.64
C VAL A 46 9.01 -5.64 1.68
N ALA A 47 10.00 -5.20 0.88
CA ALA A 47 11.33 -5.81 0.87
C ALA A 47 12.04 -5.68 2.23
N ARG A 48 11.96 -4.51 2.89
CA ARG A 48 12.50 -4.32 4.24
C ARG A 48 11.80 -5.22 5.27
N ASN A 49 10.49 -5.27 5.25
CA ASN A 49 9.72 -6.10 6.18
C ASN A 49 10.00 -7.59 5.97
N LYS A 50 10.14 -8.01 4.71
CA LYS A 50 10.53 -9.39 4.37
C LYS A 50 11.91 -9.74 4.95
N GLN A 51 12.91 -8.88 4.77
CA GLN A 51 14.25 -9.10 5.34
C GLN A 51 14.22 -9.20 6.87
N CYS A 52 13.42 -8.35 7.53
CA CYS A 52 13.23 -8.39 8.96
C CYS A 52 12.57 -9.72 9.40
N ALA A 53 11.51 -10.14 8.71
CA ALA A 53 10.81 -11.38 8.98
C ALA A 53 11.71 -12.62 8.79
N ASP A 54 12.49 -12.65 7.70
CA ASP A 54 13.47 -13.71 7.45
C ASP A 54 14.52 -13.81 8.58
N ALA A 55 14.98 -12.66 9.09
CA ALA A 55 15.94 -12.62 10.20
C ALA A 55 15.34 -13.16 11.52
N ILE A 56 14.10 -12.78 11.82
CA ILE A 56 13.37 -13.30 13.00
C ILE A 56 13.14 -14.81 12.87
N HIS A 57 12.66 -15.27 11.71
CA HIS A 57 12.45 -16.70 11.46
C HIS A 57 13.75 -17.47 11.64
N LYS A 58 14.85 -17.03 11.04
CA LYS A 58 16.17 -17.67 11.16
C LYS A 58 16.63 -17.75 12.62
N HIS A 59 16.30 -16.74 13.44
CA HIS A 59 16.65 -16.74 14.87
C HIS A 59 15.79 -17.70 15.68
N MET A 60 14.55 -17.95 15.26
CA MET A 60 13.58 -18.77 15.99
C MET A 60 13.52 -20.22 15.52
N SER A 61 13.93 -20.53 14.30
CA SER A 61 13.73 -21.82 13.66
C SER A 61 14.26 -23.03 14.44
N ASP A 62 15.35 -22.87 15.19
CA ASP A 62 15.97 -23.90 16.02
C ASP A 62 15.43 -23.97 17.45
N LYS A 63 14.51 -23.10 17.83
CA LYS A 63 14.00 -22.97 19.20
C LYS A 63 12.66 -23.65 19.44
N PHE A 64 11.99 -24.03 18.36
CA PHE A 64 10.71 -24.72 18.43
C PHE A 64 10.89 -26.23 18.55
N VAL A 65 10.23 -26.80 19.52
CA VAL A 65 10.19 -28.25 19.69
C VAL A 65 8.75 -28.76 19.62
N ARG A 66 8.56 -30.01 19.19
CA ARG A 66 7.23 -30.63 19.01
C ARG A 66 6.39 -30.55 20.29
N GLU A 67 6.99 -30.80 21.45
CA GLU A 67 6.29 -30.75 22.73
C GLU A 67 5.70 -29.37 23.06
N ASP A 68 6.26 -28.28 22.55
CA ASP A 68 5.69 -26.94 22.73
C ASP A 68 4.33 -26.84 22.00
N PHE A 69 4.24 -27.43 20.81
CA PHE A 69 3.02 -27.41 20.01
C PHE A 69 1.98 -28.45 20.48
N ASP A 70 2.42 -29.57 21.03
CA ASP A 70 1.52 -30.62 21.53
C ASP A 70 0.92 -30.27 22.90
N SER A 71 1.71 -29.62 23.78
CA SER A 71 1.31 -29.35 25.17
C SER A 71 0.52 -28.07 25.37
N ILE A 72 0.58 -27.12 24.44
CA ILE A 72 -0.11 -25.84 24.56
C ILE A 72 -1.35 -25.86 23.65
N SER A 73 -2.53 -25.61 24.20
CA SER A 73 -3.80 -25.64 23.44
C SER A 73 -4.91 -24.74 24.00
N SER A 74 -4.77 -24.29 25.23
CA SER A 74 -5.79 -23.50 25.92
C SER A 74 -5.21 -22.48 26.87
N ILE A 75 -6.06 -21.57 27.34
CA ILE A 75 -5.68 -20.55 28.30
C ILE A 75 -5.10 -21.14 29.62
N ASP A 76 -5.45 -22.37 29.99
CA ASP A 76 -4.93 -23.03 31.20
C ASP A 76 -3.43 -23.32 31.09
N ASP A 77 -2.89 -23.36 29.88
CA ASP A 77 -1.49 -23.70 29.59
C ASP A 77 -0.53 -22.51 29.76
N ILE A 78 -1.01 -21.27 29.94
CA ILE A 78 -0.17 -20.08 30.14
C ILE A 78 0.74 -20.15 31.36
N GLY A 79 0.36 -20.98 32.35
CA GLY A 79 1.15 -21.25 33.54
C GLY A 79 2.39 -22.11 33.29
N LEU A 80 2.43 -22.87 32.20
CA LEU A 80 3.52 -23.80 31.87
C LEU A 80 4.86 -23.07 31.71
N PRO A 81 5.96 -23.61 32.23
CA PRO A 81 7.28 -23.03 32.06
C PRO A 81 7.69 -22.90 30.58
N ARG A 82 7.28 -23.84 29.74
CA ARG A 82 7.50 -23.82 28.26
C ARG A 82 6.79 -22.63 27.60
N TYR A 83 5.51 -22.44 27.94
CA TYR A 83 4.74 -21.30 27.45
C TYR A 83 5.44 -19.98 27.77
N LYS A 84 5.75 -19.77 29.05
CA LYS A 84 6.40 -18.54 29.55
C LYS A 84 7.74 -18.27 28.86
N LYS A 85 8.53 -19.34 28.63
CA LYS A 85 9.81 -19.23 27.93
C LYS A 85 9.62 -18.78 26.50
N LEU A 86 8.71 -19.43 25.75
CA LEU A 86 8.46 -19.13 24.36
C LEU A 86 7.82 -17.75 24.16
N GLN A 87 6.84 -17.42 25.00
CA GLN A 87 6.20 -16.10 25.01
C GLN A 87 7.22 -14.99 25.25
N LYS A 88 8.11 -15.14 26.25
CA LYS A 88 9.17 -14.18 26.52
C LYS A 88 10.11 -14.00 25.31
N GLN A 89 10.52 -15.08 24.66
CA GLN A 89 11.38 -15.03 23.48
C GLN A 89 10.72 -14.30 22.32
N LEU A 90 9.44 -14.60 22.04
CA LEU A 90 8.67 -13.92 21.00
C LEU A 90 8.49 -12.43 21.35
N ASN A 91 8.16 -12.11 22.59
CA ASN A 91 7.98 -10.74 23.04
C ASN A 91 9.27 -9.89 22.88
N GLU A 92 10.41 -10.43 23.32
CA GLU A 92 11.71 -9.75 23.17
C GLU A 92 12.06 -9.51 21.71
N LEU A 93 11.87 -10.49 20.85
CA LEU A 93 12.13 -10.35 19.40
C LEU A 93 11.19 -9.37 18.72
N ARG A 94 9.91 -9.40 19.08
CA ARG A 94 8.91 -8.47 18.58
C ARG A 94 9.31 -7.03 18.91
N ALA A 95 9.65 -6.78 20.17
CA ALA A 95 10.03 -5.44 20.65
C ALA A 95 11.30 -4.91 19.96
N LEU A 96 12.32 -5.76 19.78
CA LEU A 96 13.59 -5.37 19.16
C LEU A 96 13.44 -4.98 17.67
N ASN A 97 12.50 -5.59 16.97
CA ASN A 97 12.35 -5.41 15.53
C ASN A 97 11.17 -4.52 15.13
N SER A 98 10.52 -3.86 16.09
CA SER A 98 9.32 -3.06 15.85
C SER A 98 8.21 -3.82 15.09
N THR A 99 8.17 -5.14 15.27
CA THR A 99 7.12 -6.00 14.73
C THR A 99 5.86 -5.80 15.56
N ARG A 100 4.72 -5.60 14.91
CA ARG A 100 3.46 -5.36 15.62
C ARG A 100 2.98 -6.60 16.34
N TYR A 101 2.88 -7.72 15.58
CA TYR A 101 2.50 -9.02 16.11
C TYR A 101 3.52 -10.08 15.68
N LEU A 102 3.86 -10.95 16.60
CA LEU A 102 4.73 -12.11 16.38
C LEU A 102 4.19 -13.26 17.22
N TYR A 103 3.65 -14.27 16.56
CA TYR A 103 2.92 -15.35 17.21
C TYR A 103 3.10 -16.69 16.50
N THR A 104 2.79 -17.76 17.19
CA THR A 104 2.76 -19.13 16.65
C THR A 104 1.32 -19.65 16.57
N VAL A 105 1.09 -20.49 15.56
CA VAL A 105 -0.21 -21.04 15.24
C VAL A 105 -0.09 -22.53 15.02
N LYS A 106 -1.10 -23.30 15.41
CA LYS A 106 -1.26 -24.70 15.01
C LYS A 106 -2.65 -24.99 14.47
N LYS A 107 -2.76 -26.10 13.77
CA LYS A 107 -4.03 -26.70 13.37
C LYS A 107 -4.41 -27.76 14.39
N THR A 108 -5.64 -27.68 14.90
CA THR A 108 -6.19 -28.69 15.82
C THR A 108 -6.68 -29.91 15.07
N ASP A 109 -6.95 -31.01 15.77
CA ASP A 109 -7.45 -32.27 15.18
C ASP A 109 -8.81 -32.08 14.48
N ASP A 110 -9.64 -31.15 14.95
CA ASP A 110 -10.92 -30.76 14.32
C ASP A 110 -10.76 -29.77 13.16
N GLY A 111 -9.52 -29.46 12.78
CA GLY A 111 -9.17 -28.66 11.59
C GLY A 111 -9.19 -27.17 11.81
N LYS A 112 -9.39 -26.66 13.02
CA LYS A 112 -9.36 -25.24 13.34
C LYS A 112 -7.93 -24.71 13.46
N LEU A 113 -7.73 -23.45 13.07
CA LEU A 113 -6.48 -22.73 13.30
C LEU A 113 -6.60 -21.93 14.59
N ILE A 114 -5.66 -22.14 15.51
CA ILE A 114 -5.65 -21.48 16.82
C ILE A 114 -4.29 -20.83 17.08
N TYR A 115 -4.32 -19.71 17.82
CA TYR A 115 -3.12 -19.16 18.43
C TYR A 115 -2.54 -20.15 19.44
N LEU A 116 -1.21 -20.31 19.40
CA LEU A 116 -0.50 -21.12 20.36
C LEU A 116 0.19 -20.25 21.40
N VAL A 117 1.09 -19.35 20.96
CA VAL A 117 1.78 -18.40 21.81
C VAL A 117 1.84 -17.06 21.07
N ASP A 118 1.39 -16.01 21.74
CA ASP A 118 1.48 -14.63 21.27
C ASP A 118 2.67 -13.93 21.93
N GLY A 119 3.41 -13.15 21.17
CA GLY A 119 4.55 -12.35 21.63
C GLY A 119 4.17 -10.96 22.16
N LEU A 120 2.89 -10.64 22.30
CA LEU A 120 2.45 -9.42 22.98
C LEU A 120 2.69 -9.51 24.50
N ASP A 121 2.62 -8.37 25.19
CA ASP A 121 2.58 -8.34 26.64
C ASP A 121 1.26 -8.95 27.11
N LEU A 122 1.31 -9.71 28.21
CA LEU A 122 0.13 -10.47 28.71
C LEU A 122 -1.05 -9.58 29.13
N ASP A 123 -0.81 -8.31 29.37
CA ASP A 123 -1.80 -7.28 29.74
C ASP A 123 -2.22 -6.41 28.55
N ALA A 124 -1.76 -6.72 27.33
CA ALA A 124 -2.19 -6.02 26.13
C ALA A 124 -3.66 -6.34 25.80
N ASP A 125 -4.41 -5.32 25.41
CA ASP A 125 -5.85 -5.44 25.12
C ASP A 125 -6.13 -6.39 23.93
N ASP A 126 -5.17 -6.53 23.03
CA ASP A 126 -5.23 -7.35 21.82
C ASP A 126 -4.43 -8.67 21.95
N TYR A 127 -4.05 -9.06 23.18
CA TYR A 127 -3.35 -10.32 23.43
C TYR A 127 -4.22 -11.53 23.08
N ALA A 128 -3.69 -12.41 22.21
CA ALA A 128 -4.36 -13.64 21.81
C ALA A 128 -3.96 -14.82 22.69
N TYR A 129 -4.87 -15.25 23.55
CA TYR A 129 -4.64 -16.42 24.41
C TYR A 129 -4.57 -17.72 23.60
N PRO A 130 -3.81 -18.75 24.09
CA PRO A 130 -3.79 -20.07 23.48
C PRO A 130 -5.20 -20.63 23.31
N GLY A 131 -5.48 -21.18 22.13
CA GLY A 131 -6.80 -21.71 21.79
C GLY A 131 -7.75 -20.69 21.14
N THR A 132 -7.41 -19.40 21.12
CA THR A 132 -8.16 -18.38 20.37
C THR A 132 -8.13 -18.70 18.88
N LEU A 133 -9.27 -18.56 18.19
CA LEU A 133 -9.35 -18.80 16.76
C LEU A 133 -8.64 -17.69 15.97
N ILE A 134 -7.98 -18.09 14.92
CA ILE A 134 -7.33 -17.17 13.97
C ILE A 134 -8.37 -16.39 13.16
N GLU A 135 -8.12 -15.13 12.89
CA GLU A 135 -8.93 -14.25 12.05
C GLU A 135 -8.96 -14.76 10.60
N LYS A 136 -10.11 -14.53 9.94
CA LYS A 136 -10.39 -15.06 8.59
C LYS A 136 -9.39 -14.59 7.54
N GLU A 137 -8.93 -13.36 7.64
CA GLU A 137 -7.96 -12.75 6.72
C GLU A 137 -6.60 -13.43 6.77
N MET A 138 -6.24 -14.05 7.90
CA MET A 138 -4.96 -14.73 8.10
C MET A 138 -4.98 -16.22 7.70
N VAL A 139 -6.15 -16.82 7.64
CA VAL A 139 -6.31 -18.29 7.40
C VAL A 139 -5.55 -18.73 6.15
N THR A 140 -5.68 -18.02 5.04
CA THR A 140 -5.04 -18.40 3.77
C THR A 140 -3.52 -18.38 3.83
N TYR A 141 -2.93 -17.41 4.53
CA TYR A 141 -1.48 -17.31 4.72
C TYR A 141 -0.97 -18.47 5.60
N ILE A 142 -1.68 -18.75 6.69
CA ILE A 142 -1.32 -19.78 7.66
C ILE A 142 -1.46 -21.19 7.05
N GLU A 143 -2.52 -21.46 6.32
CA GLU A 143 -2.70 -22.79 5.66
C GLU A 143 -1.60 -23.07 4.64
N GLN A 144 -1.14 -22.05 3.90
CA GLN A 144 0.00 -22.19 3.02
C GLN A 144 1.29 -22.46 3.79
N ALA A 145 1.52 -21.77 4.92
CA ALA A 145 2.66 -22.04 5.78
C ALA A 145 2.63 -23.47 6.35
N LEU A 146 1.48 -23.94 6.82
CA LEU A 146 1.29 -25.31 7.29
C LEU A 146 1.48 -26.36 6.19
N SER A 147 1.41 -25.98 4.91
CA SER A 147 1.76 -26.85 3.78
C SER A 147 3.28 -26.85 3.46
N GLY A 148 4.11 -26.23 4.31
CA GLY A 148 5.56 -26.16 4.15
C GLY A 148 6.07 -25.01 3.28
N LYS A 149 5.24 -24.01 2.99
CA LYS A 149 5.64 -22.85 2.16
C LYS A 149 5.89 -21.62 3.03
N VAL A 150 6.96 -20.88 2.72
CA VAL A 150 7.12 -19.53 3.24
C VAL A 150 6.20 -18.58 2.47
N VAL A 151 5.42 -17.80 3.17
CA VAL A 151 4.39 -16.94 2.58
C VAL A 151 4.57 -15.50 3.03
N TYR A 152 4.48 -14.58 2.07
CA TYR A 152 4.52 -13.14 2.33
C TYR A 152 3.32 -12.46 1.67
N SER A 153 2.80 -11.41 2.29
CA SER A 153 1.91 -10.51 1.58
C SER A 153 2.71 -9.61 0.63
N ASN A 154 2.33 -9.61 -0.66
CA ASN A 154 2.95 -8.74 -1.67
C ASN A 154 2.29 -7.36 -1.74
N LYS A 155 1.41 -7.06 -0.81
CA LYS A 155 0.65 -5.82 -0.71
C LYS A 155 0.31 -5.56 0.75
N ILE A 156 -0.11 -4.33 1.03
CA ILE A 156 -0.71 -4.00 2.32
C ILE A 156 -1.98 -4.83 2.49
N VAL A 157 -2.08 -5.53 3.60
CA VAL A 157 -3.28 -6.29 4.00
C VAL A 157 -4.08 -5.42 4.95
N ASP A 158 -5.34 -5.22 4.59
CA ASP A 158 -6.31 -4.55 5.45
C ASP A 158 -6.87 -5.58 6.45
N THR A 159 -6.61 -5.34 7.71
CA THR A 159 -7.07 -6.20 8.79
C THR A 159 -7.89 -5.40 9.80
N THR A 160 -8.54 -6.09 10.72
CA THR A 160 -9.21 -5.46 11.87
C THR A 160 -8.24 -4.61 12.70
N TRP A 161 -6.95 -4.88 12.59
CA TRP A 161 -5.87 -4.25 13.35
C TRP A 161 -5.11 -3.15 12.57
N GLY A 162 -5.55 -2.80 11.35
CA GLY A 162 -4.98 -1.77 10.49
C GLY A 162 -4.25 -2.32 9.26
N HIS A 163 -3.40 -1.49 8.67
CA HIS A 163 -2.64 -1.80 7.48
C HIS A 163 -1.35 -2.54 7.83
N ILE A 164 -1.24 -3.81 7.43
CA ILE A 164 -0.12 -4.68 7.80
C ILE A 164 0.56 -5.32 6.59
N PHE A 165 1.84 -5.65 6.78
CA PHE A 165 2.54 -6.67 6.01
C PHE A 165 2.55 -7.96 6.82
N THR A 166 2.24 -9.07 6.18
CA THR A 166 2.19 -10.40 6.80
C THR A 166 3.28 -11.30 6.24
N ALA A 167 3.95 -12.03 7.13
CA ALA A 167 4.84 -13.14 6.78
C ALA A 167 4.51 -14.35 7.64
N CYS A 168 4.33 -15.52 7.02
CA CYS A 168 4.10 -16.78 7.71
C CYS A 168 5.11 -17.83 7.25
N TYR A 169 5.75 -18.48 8.22
CA TYR A 169 6.76 -19.51 8.01
C TYR A 169 6.31 -20.83 8.58
N PRO A 170 6.58 -21.96 7.88
CA PRO A 170 6.39 -23.27 8.48
C PRO A 170 7.32 -23.44 9.69
N VAL A 171 6.82 -24.06 10.74
CA VAL A 171 7.63 -24.50 11.86
C VAL A 171 7.82 -26.01 11.74
N GLU A 172 9.06 -26.42 11.46
CA GLU A 172 9.43 -27.81 11.37
C GLU A 172 9.81 -28.34 12.76
N ALA A 173 9.48 -29.61 13.02
CA ALA A 173 9.88 -30.25 14.25
C ALA A 173 11.41 -30.43 14.28
N SER A 174 12.03 -30.06 15.41
CA SER A 174 13.48 -30.19 15.60
C SER A 174 13.97 -31.62 15.82
N ASP A 175 13.06 -32.61 15.76
CA ASP A 175 13.33 -34.05 15.93
C ASP A 175 13.89 -34.74 14.68
N GLY A 176 14.10 -34.00 13.59
CA GLY A 176 14.65 -34.50 12.32
C GLY A 176 13.65 -35.23 11.44
N THR A 177 12.36 -35.25 11.80
CA THR A 177 11.31 -35.88 10.96
C THR A 177 10.96 -35.03 9.74
N GLY A 178 11.18 -33.72 9.79
CA GLY A 178 10.73 -32.76 8.76
C GLY A 178 9.23 -32.48 8.79
N ASP A 179 8.54 -32.91 9.84
CA ASP A 179 7.10 -32.65 10.00
C ASP A 179 6.85 -31.16 10.31
N ILE A 180 5.84 -30.59 9.65
CA ILE A 180 5.36 -29.25 9.97
C ILE A 180 4.43 -29.34 11.19
N ILE A 181 4.86 -28.77 12.30
CA ILE A 181 4.13 -28.80 13.58
C ILE A 181 3.28 -27.56 13.82
N GLY A 182 3.51 -26.49 13.06
CA GLY A 182 2.78 -25.23 13.15
C GLY A 182 3.30 -24.18 12.19
N ALA A 183 2.93 -22.94 12.45
CA ALA A 183 3.42 -21.79 11.72
C ALA A 183 3.88 -20.68 12.68
N LEU A 184 4.94 -19.97 12.29
CA LEU A 184 5.38 -18.70 12.90
C LEU A 184 4.89 -17.57 12.02
N CYS A 185 4.06 -16.70 12.54
CA CYS A 185 3.48 -15.58 11.84
C CYS A 185 3.97 -14.25 12.42
N MET A 186 4.17 -13.30 11.52
CA MET A 186 4.62 -11.95 11.83
C MET A 186 3.78 -10.95 11.08
N GLU A 187 3.39 -9.91 11.77
CA GLU A 187 2.66 -8.78 11.19
C GLU A 187 3.39 -7.48 11.51
N MET A 188 3.76 -6.77 10.46
CA MET A 188 4.51 -5.52 10.58
C MET A 188 3.63 -4.36 10.15
N ASP A 189 3.69 -3.28 10.90
CA ASP A 189 2.90 -2.08 10.67
C ASP A 189 3.30 -1.43 9.33
N MET A 190 2.29 -1.18 8.49
CA MET A 190 2.41 -0.47 7.21
C MET A 190 1.66 0.87 7.23
N GLU A 191 1.12 1.29 8.37
CA GLU A 191 0.31 2.51 8.50
C GLU A 191 1.06 3.75 8.02
N SER A 192 2.32 3.90 8.42
CA SER A 192 3.16 5.02 7.97
C SER A 192 3.40 5.02 6.46
N THR A 193 3.58 3.86 5.86
CA THR A 193 3.73 3.71 4.41
C THR A 193 2.43 4.06 3.71
N TYR A 194 1.30 3.56 4.20
CA TYR A 194 -0.02 3.85 3.65
C TYR A 194 -0.36 5.33 3.75
N ALA A 195 -0.19 5.95 4.92
CA ALA A 195 -0.45 7.37 5.13
C ALA A 195 0.44 8.28 4.25
N CYS A 196 1.70 7.90 4.05
CA CYS A 196 2.61 8.61 3.16
C CYS A 196 2.12 8.55 1.70
N MET A 197 1.73 7.37 1.23
CA MET A 197 1.18 7.18 -0.12
C MET A 197 -0.11 7.99 -0.33
N GLU A 198 -1.00 8.02 0.66
CA GLU A 198 -2.25 8.80 0.60
C GLU A 198 -1.97 10.31 0.56
N ALA A 199 -1.08 10.80 1.41
CA ALA A 199 -0.68 12.21 1.43
C ALA A 199 -0.03 12.64 0.11
N ASP A 200 0.83 11.82 -0.47
CA ASP A 200 1.49 12.08 -1.75
C ASP A 200 0.52 12.04 -2.92
N ASN A 201 -0.48 11.15 -2.90
CA ASN A 201 -1.58 11.15 -3.88
C ASN A 201 -2.36 12.47 -3.84
N HIS A 202 -2.69 12.96 -2.64
CA HIS A 202 -3.40 14.22 -2.48
C HIS A 202 -2.57 15.42 -2.96
N ARG A 203 -1.28 15.47 -2.61
CA ARG A 203 -0.36 16.52 -3.09
C ARG A 203 -0.23 16.53 -4.61
N ALA A 204 -0.04 15.36 -5.23
CA ALA A 204 0.08 15.22 -6.68
C ALA A 204 -1.20 15.69 -7.39
N PHE A 205 -2.36 15.35 -6.86
CA PHE A 205 -3.64 15.81 -7.38
C PHE A 205 -3.78 17.34 -7.30
N MET A 206 -3.44 17.96 -6.17
CA MET A 206 -3.47 19.42 -5.99
C MET A 206 -2.51 20.13 -6.95
N ILE A 207 -1.29 19.62 -7.12
CA ILE A 207 -0.30 20.17 -8.06
C ILE A 207 -0.84 20.10 -9.49
N SER A 208 -1.50 19.00 -9.87
CA SER A 208 -2.10 18.84 -11.19
C SER A 208 -3.20 19.86 -11.46
N ILE A 209 -4.07 20.13 -10.49
CA ILE A 209 -5.11 21.18 -10.60
C ILE A 209 -4.47 22.56 -10.81
N ILE A 210 -3.46 22.91 -10.01
CA ILE A 210 -2.76 24.18 -10.13
C ILE A 210 -2.13 24.32 -11.52
N ALA A 211 -1.46 23.28 -12.02
CA ALA A 211 -0.85 23.27 -13.34
C ALA A 211 -1.90 23.49 -14.46
N ILE A 212 -3.06 22.86 -14.37
CA ILE A 212 -4.15 23.02 -15.34
C ILE A 212 -4.68 24.46 -15.32
N VAL A 213 -4.88 25.06 -14.14
CA VAL A 213 -5.34 26.44 -13.99
C VAL A 213 -4.33 27.41 -14.58
N VAL A 214 -3.05 27.27 -14.27
CA VAL A 214 -1.98 28.13 -14.82
C VAL A 214 -1.94 28.02 -16.35
N PHE A 215 -2.03 26.80 -16.87
CA PHE A 215 -2.05 26.57 -18.31
C PHE A 215 -3.28 27.21 -18.97
N ALA A 216 -4.46 27.12 -18.37
CA ALA A 216 -5.68 27.75 -18.89
C ALA A 216 -5.55 29.29 -18.93
N ILE A 217 -4.91 29.89 -17.91
CA ILE A 217 -4.64 31.35 -17.89
C ILE A 217 -3.68 31.72 -19.05
N LEU A 218 -2.57 30.97 -19.21
CA LEU A 218 -1.61 31.23 -20.28
C LEU A 218 -2.24 31.09 -21.68
N ALA A 219 -3.03 30.03 -21.87
CA ALA A 219 -3.76 29.83 -23.12
C ALA A 219 -4.74 30.96 -23.42
N ASN A 220 -5.38 31.52 -22.40
CA ASN A 220 -6.28 32.66 -22.52
C ASN A 220 -5.51 33.95 -22.93
N ILE A 221 -4.35 34.20 -22.33
CA ILE A 221 -3.47 35.33 -22.69
C ILE A 221 -3.03 35.22 -24.15
N VAL A 222 -2.56 34.05 -24.57
CA VAL A 222 -2.16 33.80 -25.96
C VAL A 222 -3.34 33.99 -26.93
N TYR A 223 -4.52 33.52 -26.55
CA TYR A 223 -5.75 33.70 -27.34
C TYR A 223 -6.06 35.21 -27.54
N ILE A 224 -6.02 36.00 -26.47
CA ILE A 224 -6.26 37.45 -26.53
C ILE A 224 -5.23 38.13 -27.43
N TYR A 225 -3.95 37.75 -27.29
CA TYR A 225 -2.88 38.28 -28.13
C TYR A 225 -3.09 37.99 -29.63
N LEU A 226 -3.35 36.75 -29.98
CA LEU A 226 -3.61 36.33 -31.37
C LEU A 226 -4.85 36.99 -31.94
N ARG A 227 -5.88 37.19 -31.13
CA ARG A 227 -7.10 37.91 -31.53
C ARG A 227 -6.78 39.35 -31.85
N LYS A 228 -5.99 40.05 -31.04
CA LYS A 228 -5.57 41.44 -31.27
C LYS A 228 -4.76 41.56 -32.57
N GLN A 229 -3.82 40.66 -32.78
CA GLN A 229 -3.02 40.65 -34.03
C GLN A 229 -3.88 40.45 -35.27
N LYS A 230 -4.85 39.58 -35.23
CA LYS A 230 -5.79 39.33 -36.36
C LYS A 230 -6.67 40.55 -36.64
N TYR A 231 -7.13 41.22 -35.60
CA TYR A 231 -7.91 42.44 -35.73
C TYR A 231 -7.11 43.54 -36.44
N ILE A 232 -5.87 43.78 -36.03
CA ILE A 232 -4.97 44.79 -36.66
C ILE A 232 -4.75 44.47 -38.15
N LYS A 233 -4.51 43.21 -38.50
CA LYS A 233 -4.32 42.79 -39.90
C LYS A 233 -5.56 43.02 -40.75
N ILE A 234 -6.76 42.84 -40.23
CA ILE A 234 -8.02 43.10 -40.92
C ILE A 234 -8.17 44.58 -41.20
N GLN A 235 -7.94 45.46 -40.21
CA GLN A 235 -8.00 46.91 -40.35
C GLN A 235 -7.01 47.40 -41.41
N GLN A 236 -5.77 46.91 -41.39
CA GLN A 236 -4.75 47.30 -42.40
C GLN A 236 -5.17 46.88 -43.82
N ARG A 237 -5.80 45.75 -44.00
CA ARG A 237 -6.33 45.33 -45.32
C ARG A 237 -7.48 46.19 -45.79
N GLU A 238 -8.42 46.53 -44.91
CA GLU A 238 -9.53 47.44 -45.25
C GLU A 238 -9.05 48.85 -45.62
N GLU A 239 -8.02 49.35 -44.97
CA GLU A 239 -7.40 50.64 -45.32
C GLU A 239 -6.69 50.59 -46.67
N LEU A 240 -5.98 49.48 -46.94
CA LEU A 240 -5.32 49.28 -48.23
C LEU A 240 -6.31 49.21 -49.42
N GLU A 241 -7.39 48.44 -49.21
CA GLU A 241 -8.47 48.28 -50.22
C GLU A 241 -9.15 49.65 -50.48
N LYS A 242 -9.37 50.47 -49.50
CA LYS A 242 -9.90 51.84 -49.64
C LYS A 242 -8.93 52.74 -50.39
N ALA A 243 -7.62 52.64 -50.13
CA ALA A 243 -6.60 53.46 -50.78
C ALA A 243 -6.36 53.07 -52.26
N VAL A 244 -6.62 51.82 -52.65
CA VAL A 244 -6.51 51.33 -54.03
C VAL A 244 -7.78 51.62 -54.85
N SER A 245 -8.93 51.82 -54.21
CA SER A 245 -10.22 52.11 -54.85
C SER A 245 -10.52 53.62 -54.98
N ALA A 246 -9.68 54.51 -54.47
CA ALA A 246 -9.74 55.97 -54.61
C ALA A 246 -8.80 56.47 -55.72
#